data_699eff3bdf83131537e0501b15bd9041
#
_entry.id   699eff3bdf83131537e0501b15bd9041
#
_cell.length_a   1.000
_cell.length_b   1.000
_cell.length_c   1.000
_cell.angle_alpha   90.00
_cell.angle_beta   90.00
_cell.angle_gamma   90.00
#
_symmetry.space_group_name_H-M   'P 1'
#
loop_
_entity.id
_entity.type
_entity.pdbx_description
1 polymer ?
#
loop_
_entity_poly.entity_id
_entity_poly.type
_entity_poly.pdbx_seq_one_letter_code
_entity_poly.pdbx_strand_id
1 'polypeptide(L)'
;MKKEFRAVPRPDDIEGMERDLRFHPSTTETPQVLSPGQIESFNRDGFLKNLKIYEDGQIAPIRSFFDELLQRTLASGEDSYSISTAHLLHGTVWDILTHPPIVAIARDVLGPDVIGWGSHFFCKMPGDGKAVAWHQDASYWPMTPSRTATIWLAVDKADLSNACMKFIAGSHHQGHLTWRPSGEEENNVLNQTVDNAESFGEIVPIELEAGEASIHSDLLLHGSDA
;
A
#
# COMPACT_ATOMS: atom_id res chain seq x y z
N MET A 1 -12.00 -14.44 20.01
CA MET A 1 -10.61 -13.96 20.19
C MET A 1 -10.30 -13.08 19.00
N LYS A 2 -9.99 -11.77 19.21
CA LYS A 2 -9.48 -10.93 18.12
C LYS A 2 -8.17 -11.56 17.65
N LYS A 3 -8.05 -11.91 16.36
CA LYS A 3 -6.76 -12.27 15.78
C LYS A 3 -5.90 -11.03 15.75
N GLU A 4 -4.74 -11.07 16.39
CA GLU A 4 -3.76 -10.01 16.26
C GLU A 4 -3.23 -9.98 14.81
N PHE A 5 -3.11 -8.79 14.24
CA PHE A 5 -2.35 -8.60 13.01
C PHE A 5 -0.92 -9.09 13.25
N ARG A 6 -0.49 -10.06 12.45
CA ARG A 6 0.87 -10.59 12.52
C ARG A 6 1.66 -10.06 11.32
N ALA A 7 2.48 -9.06 11.58
CA ALA A 7 3.53 -8.70 10.63
C ALA A 7 4.52 -9.87 10.48
N VAL A 8 4.96 -10.12 9.28
CA VAL A 8 6.05 -11.07 8.98
C VAL A 8 7.05 -10.33 8.09
N PRO A 9 8.26 -10.08 8.55
CA PRO A 9 8.84 -10.45 9.86
C PRO A 9 8.16 -9.75 11.05
N ARG A 10 8.39 -10.25 12.26
CA ARG A 10 7.89 -9.59 13.49
C ARG A 10 8.72 -8.34 13.77
N PRO A 11 8.19 -7.34 14.49
CA PRO A 11 8.98 -6.19 14.90
C PRO A 11 10.30 -6.56 15.58
N ASP A 12 10.29 -7.57 16.45
CA ASP A 12 11.48 -8.05 17.17
C ASP A 12 12.53 -8.64 16.21
N ASP A 13 12.11 -9.20 15.07
CA ASP A 13 13.03 -9.78 14.07
C ASP A 13 13.82 -8.71 13.31
N ILE A 14 13.30 -7.49 13.26
CA ILE A 14 13.94 -6.33 12.61
C ILE A 14 14.51 -5.31 13.62
N GLU A 15 14.19 -5.47 14.89
CA GLU A 15 14.79 -4.67 15.96
C GLU A 15 16.30 -4.90 16.02
N GLY A 16 17.06 -3.82 15.99
CA GLY A 16 18.52 -3.90 15.98
C GLY A 16 19.16 -4.08 14.59
N MET A 17 18.38 -4.24 13.53
CA MET A 17 18.92 -4.17 12.17
C MET A 17 19.33 -2.73 11.85
N GLU A 18 20.57 -2.53 11.43
CA GLU A 18 21.00 -1.25 10.88
C GLU A 18 20.38 -1.08 9.48
N ARG A 19 19.48 -0.10 9.35
CA ARG A 19 18.76 0.16 8.10
C ARG A 19 18.93 1.61 7.66
N ASP A 20 19.16 1.83 6.37
CA ASP A 20 19.06 3.16 5.76
C ASP A 20 17.59 3.41 5.40
N LEU A 21 16.90 4.13 6.28
CA LEU A 21 15.49 4.50 6.18
C LEU A 21 15.31 5.97 5.79
N ARG A 22 16.21 6.50 4.96
CA ARG A 22 16.04 7.78 4.29
C ARG A 22 15.36 7.57 2.96
N PHE A 23 14.63 8.59 2.49
CA PHE A 23 14.08 8.56 1.16
C PHE A 23 15.19 8.62 0.10
N HIS A 24 15.11 7.74 -0.88
CA HIS A 24 15.99 7.71 -2.05
C HIS A 24 15.16 8.11 -3.29
N PRO A 25 15.32 9.34 -3.81
CA PRO A 25 14.56 9.78 -4.96
C PRO A 25 14.81 8.92 -6.20
N SER A 26 13.78 8.77 -7.03
CA SER A 26 13.96 8.19 -8.36
C SER A 26 14.91 9.06 -9.18
N THR A 27 15.87 8.41 -9.85
CA THR A 27 16.84 9.06 -10.75
C THR A 27 16.58 8.67 -12.20
N THR A 28 15.38 8.15 -12.51
CA THR A 28 15.03 7.72 -13.87
C THR A 28 14.87 8.93 -14.79
N GLU A 29 15.80 9.09 -15.73
CA GLU A 29 15.79 10.20 -16.69
C GLU A 29 14.85 9.94 -17.88
N THR A 30 14.68 8.68 -18.27
CA THR A 30 13.86 8.26 -19.41
C THR A 30 12.87 7.20 -18.99
N PRO A 31 11.78 7.58 -18.28
CA PRO A 31 10.75 6.64 -17.88
C PRO A 31 10.03 6.03 -19.10
N GLN A 32 9.55 4.80 -18.97
CA GLN A 32 8.90 4.04 -20.05
C GLN A 32 7.42 4.40 -20.20
N VAL A 33 6.72 4.57 -19.07
CA VAL A 33 5.26 4.78 -19.02
C VAL A 33 4.86 6.03 -18.24
N LEU A 34 5.66 6.45 -17.27
CA LEU A 34 5.45 7.70 -16.55
C LEU A 34 6.08 8.87 -17.34
N SER A 35 5.55 10.06 -17.17
CA SER A 35 6.21 11.27 -17.67
C SER A 35 7.32 11.72 -16.71
N PRO A 36 8.32 12.48 -17.19
CA PRO A 36 9.32 13.10 -16.30
C PRO A 36 8.69 13.92 -15.17
N GLY A 37 7.61 14.66 -15.46
CA GLY A 37 6.88 15.43 -14.45
C GLY A 37 6.20 14.55 -13.39
N GLN A 38 5.80 13.31 -13.72
CA GLN A 38 5.30 12.35 -12.72
C GLN A 38 6.44 11.84 -11.83
N ILE A 39 7.63 11.59 -12.38
CA ILE A 39 8.81 11.24 -11.57
C ILE A 39 9.17 12.38 -10.59
N GLU A 40 9.15 13.62 -11.06
CA GLU A 40 9.36 14.79 -10.20
C GLU A 40 8.30 14.91 -9.11
N SER A 41 7.02 14.67 -9.46
CA SER A 41 5.92 14.66 -8.49
C SER A 41 6.07 13.55 -7.46
N PHE A 42 6.42 12.32 -7.88
CA PHE A 42 6.70 11.23 -6.94
C PHE A 42 7.85 11.60 -5.99
N ASN A 43 8.92 12.17 -6.51
CA ASN A 43 10.05 12.58 -5.68
C ASN A 43 9.69 13.70 -4.69
N ARG A 44 8.81 14.63 -5.07
CA ARG A 44 8.37 15.74 -4.23
C ARG A 44 7.31 15.34 -3.22
N ASP A 45 6.29 14.60 -3.65
CA ASP A 45 5.08 14.33 -2.87
C ASP A 45 5.11 12.94 -2.21
N GLY A 46 5.93 12.01 -2.72
CA GLY A 46 6.06 10.64 -2.24
C GLY A 46 5.07 9.66 -2.87
N PHE A 47 4.21 10.11 -3.79
CA PHE A 47 3.20 9.29 -4.43
C PHE A 47 2.77 9.80 -5.81
N LEU A 48 2.09 8.90 -6.55
CA LEU A 48 1.25 9.24 -7.71
C LEU A 48 -0.12 8.57 -7.53
N LYS A 49 -1.15 9.11 -8.16
CA LYS A 49 -2.50 8.54 -8.17
C LYS A 49 -3.14 8.61 -9.56
N ASN A 50 -4.30 7.96 -9.71
CA ASN A 50 -5.06 7.89 -10.97
C ASN A 50 -4.25 7.33 -12.14
N LEU A 51 -3.42 6.32 -11.84
CA LEU A 51 -2.67 5.58 -12.85
C LEU A 51 -3.58 4.49 -13.42
N LYS A 52 -3.99 4.60 -14.68
CA LYS A 52 -4.85 3.60 -15.32
C LYS A 52 -4.06 2.32 -15.58
N ILE A 53 -4.49 1.22 -14.96
CA ILE A 53 -3.88 -0.11 -15.08
C ILE A 53 -4.76 -1.05 -15.89
N TYR A 54 -6.06 -1.07 -15.60
CA TYR A 54 -7.04 -1.94 -16.25
C TYR A 54 -8.24 -1.13 -16.72
N GLU A 55 -8.80 -1.50 -17.88
CA GLU A 55 -10.09 -1.03 -18.32
C GLU A 55 -11.23 -1.80 -17.62
N ASP A 56 -12.44 -1.27 -17.66
CA ASP A 56 -13.61 -1.84 -16.95
C ASP A 56 -13.83 -3.34 -17.30
N GLY A 57 -13.67 -3.72 -18.56
CA GLY A 57 -13.77 -5.10 -18.99
C GLY A 57 -12.66 -6.03 -18.50
N GLN A 58 -11.53 -5.46 -18.08
CA GLN A 58 -10.37 -6.20 -17.56
C GLN A 58 -10.39 -6.32 -16.03
N ILE A 59 -10.88 -5.29 -15.33
CA ILE A 59 -10.95 -5.33 -13.87
C ILE A 59 -12.12 -6.20 -13.36
N ALA A 60 -13.21 -6.31 -14.08
CA ALA A 60 -14.36 -7.07 -13.65
C ALA A 60 -14.08 -8.57 -13.39
N PRO A 61 -13.31 -9.32 -14.20
CA PRO A 61 -12.90 -10.68 -13.87
C PRO A 61 -12.03 -10.77 -12.60
N ILE A 62 -11.17 -9.78 -12.37
CA ILE A 62 -10.35 -9.69 -11.15
C ILE A 62 -11.25 -9.51 -9.94
N ARG A 63 -12.28 -8.66 -10.04
CA ARG A 63 -13.27 -8.45 -8.99
C ARG A 63 -14.04 -9.73 -8.67
N SER A 64 -14.48 -10.46 -9.71
CA SER A 64 -15.18 -11.73 -9.51
C SER A 64 -14.30 -12.78 -8.85
N PHE A 65 -13.04 -12.89 -9.25
CA PHE A 65 -12.07 -13.76 -8.59
C PHE A 65 -11.86 -13.38 -7.11
N PHE A 66 -11.76 -12.08 -6.82
CA PHE A 66 -11.62 -11.60 -5.44
C PHE A 66 -12.85 -11.96 -4.59
N ASP A 67 -14.07 -11.85 -5.12
CA ASP A 67 -15.30 -12.25 -4.41
C ASP A 67 -15.27 -13.72 -3.98
N GLU A 68 -14.86 -14.60 -4.89
CA GLU A 68 -14.72 -16.03 -4.57
C GLU A 68 -13.65 -16.28 -3.51
N LEU A 69 -12.50 -15.58 -3.61
CA LEU A 69 -11.41 -15.71 -2.65
C LEU A 69 -11.83 -15.21 -1.27
N LEU A 70 -12.48 -14.04 -1.21
CA LEU A 70 -13.01 -13.46 0.02
C LEU A 70 -14.03 -14.39 0.69
N GLN A 71 -14.99 -14.96 -0.07
CA GLN A 71 -15.96 -15.91 0.47
C GLN A 71 -15.28 -17.13 1.09
N ARG A 72 -14.26 -17.68 0.46
CA ARG A 72 -13.48 -18.82 1.00
C ARG A 72 -12.75 -18.44 2.29
N THR A 73 -12.14 -17.26 2.31
CA THR A 73 -11.42 -16.73 3.49
C THR A 73 -12.37 -16.56 4.66
N LEU A 74 -13.53 -15.92 4.46
CA LEU A 74 -14.54 -15.76 5.50
C LEU A 74 -15.11 -17.09 5.98
N ALA A 75 -15.35 -18.06 5.08
CA ALA A 75 -15.82 -19.38 5.42
C ALA A 75 -14.82 -20.19 6.24
N SER A 76 -13.52 -19.91 6.13
CA SER A 76 -12.48 -20.53 6.97
C SER A 76 -12.36 -19.92 8.37
N GLY A 77 -13.13 -18.86 8.67
CA GLY A 77 -13.10 -18.13 9.94
C GLY A 77 -12.01 -17.06 10.01
N GLU A 78 -11.38 -16.73 8.87
CA GLU A 78 -10.48 -15.59 8.74
C GLU A 78 -11.29 -14.33 8.44
N ASP A 79 -10.67 -13.14 8.57
CA ASP A 79 -11.30 -11.86 8.21
C ASP A 79 -10.90 -11.39 6.81
N SER A 80 -11.53 -10.30 6.34
CA SER A 80 -11.28 -9.73 5.02
C SER A 80 -9.88 -9.12 4.85
N TYR A 81 -9.13 -8.93 5.92
CA TYR A 81 -7.75 -8.44 5.92
C TYR A 81 -6.71 -9.56 5.94
N SER A 82 -7.14 -10.81 6.00
CA SER A 82 -6.24 -11.98 6.13
C SER A 82 -5.66 -12.47 4.79
N ILE A 83 -6.10 -11.89 3.65
CA ILE A 83 -5.66 -12.32 2.31
C ILE A 83 -4.30 -11.68 1.99
N SER A 84 -3.24 -12.34 2.42
CA SER A 84 -1.86 -11.92 2.23
C SER A 84 -1.06 -12.94 1.42
N THR A 85 -0.06 -12.48 0.67
CA THR A 85 0.83 -13.30 -0.15
C THR A 85 0.12 -14.26 -1.12
N ALA A 86 -1.10 -13.90 -1.51
CA ALA A 86 -1.97 -14.76 -2.33
C ALA A 86 -1.38 -15.06 -3.73
N HIS A 87 -0.43 -14.25 -4.22
CA HIS A 87 0.32 -14.51 -5.45
C HIS A 87 1.14 -15.82 -5.42
N LEU A 88 1.46 -16.33 -4.23
CA LEU A 88 2.16 -17.61 -4.07
C LEU A 88 1.22 -18.82 -4.28
N LEU A 89 -0.09 -18.61 -4.23
CA LEU A 89 -1.11 -19.67 -4.27
C LEU A 89 -2.05 -19.56 -5.47
N HIS A 90 -2.19 -18.36 -6.04
CA HIS A 90 -3.19 -18.08 -7.07
C HIS A 90 -2.56 -17.38 -8.29
N GLY A 91 -2.64 -18.03 -9.45
CA GLY A 91 -2.11 -17.51 -10.73
C GLY A 91 -2.69 -16.14 -11.07
N THR A 92 -3.98 -15.91 -10.84
CA THR A 92 -4.61 -14.58 -11.06
C THR A 92 -3.92 -13.47 -10.26
N VAL A 93 -3.53 -13.73 -9.02
CA VAL A 93 -2.83 -12.72 -8.20
C VAL A 93 -1.39 -12.56 -8.66
N TRP A 94 -0.76 -13.63 -9.10
CA TRP A 94 0.56 -13.56 -9.75
C TRP A 94 0.49 -12.71 -11.03
N ASP A 95 -0.53 -12.91 -11.87
CA ASP A 95 -0.72 -12.16 -13.10
C ASP A 95 -0.95 -10.66 -12.83
N ILE A 96 -1.64 -10.31 -11.74
CA ILE A 96 -1.76 -8.91 -11.28
C ILE A 96 -0.39 -8.37 -10.87
N LEU A 97 0.34 -9.08 -9.99
CA LEU A 97 1.64 -8.63 -9.50
C LEU A 97 2.66 -8.42 -10.62
N THR A 98 2.60 -9.25 -11.65
CA THR A 98 3.51 -9.22 -12.79
C THR A 98 2.94 -8.52 -14.03
N HIS A 99 1.78 -7.86 -13.89
CA HIS A 99 1.14 -7.17 -15.01
C HIS A 99 2.06 -6.10 -15.61
N PRO A 100 2.31 -6.12 -16.94
CA PRO A 100 3.30 -5.25 -17.55
C PRO A 100 3.19 -3.77 -17.19
N PRO A 101 2.01 -3.12 -17.16
CA PRO A 101 1.87 -1.73 -16.69
C PRO A 101 2.34 -1.52 -15.25
N ILE A 102 2.01 -2.45 -14.33
CA ILE A 102 2.43 -2.38 -12.92
C ILE A 102 3.96 -2.47 -12.82
N VAL A 103 4.55 -3.45 -13.51
CA VAL A 103 6.01 -3.63 -13.52
C VAL A 103 6.72 -2.44 -14.15
N ALA A 104 6.16 -1.86 -15.22
CA ALA A 104 6.75 -0.69 -15.88
C ALA A 104 6.73 0.55 -14.96
N ILE A 105 5.62 0.81 -14.26
CA ILE A 105 5.53 1.90 -13.26
C ILE A 105 6.54 1.69 -12.13
N ALA A 106 6.65 0.46 -11.60
CA ALA A 106 7.61 0.14 -10.56
C ALA A 106 9.06 0.40 -11.03
N ARG A 107 9.39 0.03 -12.26
CA ARG A 107 10.72 0.27 -12.86
C ARG A 107 11.00 1.75 -13.08
N ASP A 108 10.01 2.52 -13.49
CA ASP A 108 10.17 3.96 -13.69
C ASP A 108 10.48 4.67 -12.36
N VAL A 109 9.93 4.18 -11.25
CA VAL A 109 10.12 4.78 -9.92
C VAL A 109 11.38 4.24 -9.22
N LEU A 110 11.60 2.91 -9.25
CA LEU A 110 12.63 2.25 -8.43
C LEU A 110 13.91 1.89 -9.21
N GLY A 111 13.86 1.94 -10.54
CA GLY A 111 14.96 1.53 -11.40
C GLY A 111 14.69 0.19 -12.12
N PRO A 112 15.57 -0.24 -13.02
CA PRO A 112 15.30 -1.34 -13.96
C PRO A 112 15.12 -2.72 -13.31
N ASP A 113 15.73 -2.93 -12.15
CA ASP A 113 15.71 -4.21 -11.45
C ASP A 113 14.79 -4.11 -10.24
N VAL A 114 13.60 -4.72 -10.33
CA VAL A 114 12.58 -4.70 -9.27
C VAL A 114 12.21 -6.12 -8.84
N ILE A 115 11.86 -6.26 -7.57
CA ILE A 115 11.39 -7.50 -6.96
C ILE A 115 9.98 -7.28 -6.45
N GLY A 116 9.02 -8.13 -6.85
CA GLY A 116 7.71 -8.20 -6.24
C GLY A 116 7.79 -8.85 -4.86
N TRP A 117 7.88 -8.05 -3.81
CA TRP A 117 8.06 -8.51 -2.44
C TRP A 117 6.83 -9.24 -1.90
N GLY A 118 5.65 -8.71 -2.15
CA GLY A 118 4.42 -9.27 -1.60
C GLY A 118 3.17 -8.74 -2.27
N SER A 119 2.05 -9.35 -1.96
CA SER A 119 0.72 -8.88 -2.31
C SER A 119 -0.23 -9.02 -1.13
N HIS A 120 -1.13 -8.07 -0.98
CA HIS A 120 -2.14 -8.08 0.07
C HIS A 120 -3.44 -7.49 -0.45
N PHE A 121 -4.57 -8.09 -0.09
CA PHE A 121 -5.88 -7.49 -0.34
C PHE A 121 -6.35 -6.76 0.91
N PHE A 122 -6.59 -5.47 0.78
CA PHE A 122 -7.25 -4.66 1.81
C PHE A 122 -8.72 -4.53 1.45
N CYS A 123 -9.59 -5.17 2.23
CA CYS A 123 -11.03 -5.13 1.99
C CYS A 123 -11.77 -4.71 3.26
N LYS A 124 -12.31 -3.49 3.25
CA LYS A 124 -13.24 -3.00 4.27
C LYS A 124 -14.63 -3.52 3.97
N MET A 125 -15.16 -4.33 4.88
CA MET A 125 -16.54 -4.80 4.77
C MET A 125 -17.51 -3.70 5.22
N PRO A 126 -18.71 -3.62 4.63
CA PRO A 126 -19.72 -2.66 5.08
C PRO A 126 -19.99 -2.76 6.58
N GLY A 127 -19.84 -1.64 7.30
CA GLY A 127 -20.06 -1.59 8.75
C GLY A 127 -18.94 -2.19 9.61
N ASP A 128 -17.79 -2.49 9.05
CA ASP A 128 -16.63 -3.03 9.81
C ASP A 128 -16.12 -2.04 10.88
N GLY A 129 -16.19 -0.74 10.60
CA GLY A 129 -15.84 0.31 11.55
C GLY A 129 -14.36 0.35 11.94
N LYS A 130 -13.49 -0.32 11.18
CA LYS A 130 -12.06 -0.31 11.42
C LYS A 130 -11.38 0.77 10.60
N ALA A 131 -10.52 1.54 11.26
CA ALA A 131 -9.60 2.46 10.61
C ALA A 131 -8.25 1.78 10.28
N VAL A 132 -7.50 2.38 9.38
CA VAL A 132 -6.07 2.14 9.23
C VAL A 132 -5.36 3.40 9.71
N ALA A 133 -4.78 3.33 10.92
CA ALA A 133 -4.08 4.47 11.50
C ALA A 133 -2.90 4.92 10.64
N TRP A 134 -2.49 6.18 10.81
CA TRP A 134 -1.33 6.72 10.12
C TRP A 134 -0.07 5.92 10.42
N HIS A 135 0.53 5.39 9.37
CA HIS A 135 1.72 4.53 9.46
C HIS A 135 2.63 4.68 8.24
N GLN A 136 3.79 4.07 8.31
CA GLN A 136 4.75 3.92 7.21
C GLN A 136 4.98 2.43 6.98
N ASP A 137 4.90 1.98 5.74
CA ASP A 137 5.14 0.57 5.36
C ASP A 137 6.55 0.09 5.76
N ALA A 138 7.53 0.98 5.70
CA ALA A 138 8.92 0.70 6.11
C ALA A 138 9.05 0.18 7.54
N SER A 139 8.07 0.43 8.41
CA SER A 139 8.05 -0.09 9.78
C SER A 139 7.91 -1.62 9.83
N TYR A 140 7.30 -2.21 8.81
CA TYR A 140 6.97 -3.64 8.76
C TYR A 140 7.97 -4.49 7.98
N TRP A 141 8.85 -3.87 7.18
CA TRP A 141 9.68 -4.60 6.23
C TRP A 141 11.16 -4.51 6.57
N PRO A 142 11.91 -5.63 6.54
CA PRO A 142 13.35 -5.67 6.87
C PRO A 142 14.21 -5.21 5.68
N MET A 143 13.77 -4.17 4.97
CA MET A 143 14.46 -3.72 3.76
C MET A 143 15.39 -2.56 4.02
N THR A 144 16.54 -2.60 3.37
CA THR A 144 17.56 -1.54 3.40
C THR A 144 18.39 -1.56 2.11
N PRO A 145 18.66 -0.40 1.47
CA PRO A 145 18.06 0.91 1.79
C PRO A 145 16.56 0.92 1.52
N SER A 146 15.84 1.93 2.05
CA SER A 146 14.42 2.17 1.80
C SER A 146 14.21 2.62 0.33
N ARG A 147 14.20 1.62 -0.57
CA ARG A 147 13.90 1.76 -2.00
C ARG A 147 12.75 0.85 -2.35
N THR A 148 11.64 1.09 -1.68
CA THR A 148 10.43 0.28 -1.79
C THR A 148 9.25 1.18 -2.08
N ALA A 149 8.34 0.69 -2.89
CA ALA A 149 7.08 1.37 -3.19
C ALA A 149 5.93 0.36 -3.19
N THR A 150 4.79 0.80 -2.68
CA THR A 150 3.54 0.06 -2.74
C THR A 150 2.71 0.57 -3.91
N ILE A 151 2.28 -0.34 -4.81
CA ILE A 151 1.28 -0.05 -5.83
C ILE A 151 -0.06 -0.57 -5.32
N TRP A 152 -1.00 0.34 -5.08
CA TRP A 152 -2.33 0.03 -4.59
C TRP A 152 -3.32 0.11 -5.76
N LEU A 153 -3.82 -1.06 -6.22
CA LEU A 153 -4.79 -1.19 -7.30
C LEU A 153 -6.21 -1.18 -6.72
N ALA A 154 -7.04 -0.25 -7.17
CA ALA A 154 -8.46 -0.22 -6.85
C ALA A 154 -9.20 -1.31 -7.65
N VAL A 155 -9.60 -2.39 -6.97
CA VAL A 155 -10.45 -3.44 -7.55
C VAL A 155 -11.90 -2.95 -7.62
N ASP A 156 -12.35 -2.23 -6.60
CA ASP A 156 -13.57 -1.43 -6.59
C ASP A 156 -13.23 0.06 -6.59
N LYS A 157 -14.18 0.90 -6.97
CA LYS A 157 -14.05 2.34 -6.76
C LYS A 157 -13.77 2.63 -5.29
N ALA A 158 -12.76 3.45 -5.03
CA ALA A 158 -12.41 3.94 -3.71
C ALA A 158 -12.56 5.46 -3.67
N ASP A 159 -13.39 5.98 -2.78
CA ASP A 159 -13.60 7.41 -2.57
C ASP A 159 -13.86 7.73 -1.09
N LEU A 160 -14.09 8.99 -0.77
CA LEU A 160 -14.34 9.41 0.62
C LEU A 160 -15.57 8.75 1.25
N SER A 161 -16.55 8.31 0.45
CA SER A 161 -17.77 7.70 0.96
C SER A 161 -17.58 6.26 1.44
N ASN A 162 -16.49 5.59 0.99
CA ASN A 162 -16.16 4.23 1.39
C ASN A 162 -14.75 4.11 2.00
N ALA A 163 -14.27 5.21 2.60
CA ALA A 163 -13.03 5.29 3.35
C ALA A 163 -11.79 4.96 2.50
N CYS A 164 -11.64 5.63 1.37
CA CYS A 164 -10.44 5.55 0.56
C CYS A 164 -9.19 5.89 1.38
N MET A 165 -8.05 5.43 0.90
CA MET A 165 -6.74 5.75 1.47
C MET A 165 -6.50 7.25 1.46
N LYS A 166 -5.74 7.74 2.44
CA LYS A 166 -5.27 9.13 2.54
C LYS A 166 -3.76 9.12 2.66
N PHE A 167 -3.09 10.03 1.97
CA PHE A 167 -1.66 10.25 2.04
C PHE A 167 -1.36 11.60 2.68
N ILE A 168 -0.19 11.72 3.33
CA ILE A 168 0.36 13.00 3.76
C ILE A 168 1.49 13.37 2.82
N ALA A 169 1.23 14.31 1.92
CA ALA A 169 2.14 14.72 0.86
C ALA A 169 3.48 15.22 1.43
N GLY A 170 4.59 14.71 0.89
CA GLY A 170 5.94 15.11 1.29
C GLY A 170 6.44 14.51 2.60
N SER A 171 5.62 13.77 3.36
CA SER A 171 6.00 13.20 4.65
C SER A 171 7.17 12.20 4.57
N HIS A 172 7.37 11.55 3.43
CA HIS A 172 8.46 10.63 3.17
C HIS A 172 9.86 11.26 3.28
N HIS A 173 9.97 12.58 3.13
CA HIS A 173 11.23 13.32 3.30
C HIS A 173 11.73 13.36 4.75
N GLN A 174 10.86 13.05 5.71
CA GLN A 174 11.23 12.96 7.13
C GLN A 174 11.99 11.65 7.45
N GLY A 175 12.10 10.73 6.48
CA GLY A 175 12.57 9.39 6.74
C GLY A 175 11.59 8.57 7.59
N HIS A 176 12.09 7.59 8.32
CA HIS A 176 11.27 6.76 9.19
C HIS A 176 10.93 7.50 10.49
N LEU A 177 9.64 7.61 10.77
CA LEU A 177 9.11 8.33 11.93
C LEU A 177 8.92 7.40 13.13
N THR A 178 8.97 7.99 14.32
CA THR A 178 8.63 7.29 15.55
C THR A 178 7.15 6.96 15.56
N TRP A 179 6.82 5.73 15.91
CA TRP A 179 5.47 5.24 16.06
C TRP A 179 5.26 4.64 17.46
N ARG A 180 4.03 4.44 17.84
CA ARG A 180 3.63 3.70 19.04
C ARG A 180 2.69 2.54 18.69
N PRO A 181 2.57 1.51 19.56
CA PRO A 181 1.50 0.53 19.43
C PRO A 181 0.12 1.22 19.47
N SER A 182 -0.81 0.77 18.63
CA SER A 182 -2.19 1.24 18.66
C SER A 182 -2.91 0.72 19.89
N GLY A 183 -3.73 1.59 20.53
CA GLY A 183 -4.62 1.18 21.60
C GLY A 183 -5.81 0.34 21.10
N GLU A 184 -6.42 -0.46 21.97
CA GLU A 184 -7.59 -1.27 21.60
C GLU A 184 -8.78 -0.41 21.18
N GLU A 185 -8.92 0.77 21.77
CA GLU A 185 -9.99 1.74 21.51
C GLU A 185 -9.88 2.39 20.12
N GLU A 186 -8.71 2.38 19.50
CA GLU A 186 -8.48 2.95 18.17
C GLU A 186 -9.09 2.10 17.06
N ASN A 187 -9.50 0.86 17.35
CA ASN A 187 -10.06 -0.10 16.39
C ASN A 187 -9.28 -0.16 15.06
N ASN A 188 -7.95 -0.10 15.19
CA ASN A 188 -7.03 -0.09 14.05
C ASN A 188 -6.87 -1.49 13.46
N VAL A 189 -6.83 -1.59 12.13
CA VAL A 189 -6.48 -2.84 11.42
C VAL A 189 -5.04 -3.25 11.69
N LEU A 190 -4.15 -2.26 11.73
CA LEU A 190 -2.72 -2.43 12.00
C LEU A 190 -2.44 -2.25 13.50
N ASN A 191 -1.20 -2.46 13.89
CA ASN A 191 -0.79 -2.37 15.30
C ASN A 191 0.12 -1.17 15.61
N GLN A 192 0.26 -0.25 14.68
CA GLN A 192 1.12 0.94 14.80
C GLN A 192 0.35 2.21 14.49
N THR A 193 0.70 3.29 15.19
CA THR A 193 0.16 4.63 14.99
C THR A 193 1.29 5.65 15.10
N VAL A 194 1.38 6.54 14.10
CA VAL A 194 2.21 7.75 14.17
C VAL A 194 1.36 8.89 14.68
N ASP A 195 1.71 9.44 15.83
CA ASP A 195 0.98 10.56 16.44
C ASP A 195 1.24 11.88 15.72
N ASN A 196 0.24 12.77 15.73
CA ASN A 196 0.30 14.10 15.11
C ASN A 196 0.69 14.07 13.63
N ALA A 197 0.30 13.02 12.92
CA ALA A 197 0.69 12.77 11.54
C ALA A 197 0.37 13.95 10.61
N GLU A 198 -0.75 14.66 10.85
CA GLU A 198 -1.17 15.83 10.07
C GLU A 198 -0.18 17.00 10.10
N SER A 199 0.75 17.01 11.07
CA SER A 199 1.79 18.02 11.14
C SER A 199 2.90 17.88 10.08
N PHE A 200 2.96 16.74 9.39
CA PHE A 200 4.02 16.42 8.43
C PHE A 200 3.70 16.83 6.99
N GLY A 201 2.48 17.28 6.69
CA GLY A 201 2.11 17.73 5.35
C GLY A 201 0.62 17.82 5.12
N GLU A 202 0.24 18.07 3.88
CA GLU A 202 -1.16 18.13 3.44
C GLU A 202 -1.74 16.71 3.33
N ILE A 203 -2.96 16.53 3.85
CA ILE A 203 -3.73 15.29 3.69
C ILE A 203 -4.38 15.28 2.31
N VAL A 204 -4.07 14.27 1.53
CA VAL A 204 -4.60 14.06 0.18
C VAL A 204 -5.42 12.78 0.13
N PRO A 205 -6.74 12.83 -0.12
CA PRO A 205 -7.53 11.63 -0.35
C PRO A 205 -7.16 10.97 -1.68
N ILE A 206 -7.07 9.67 -1.67
CA ILE A 206 -6.68 8.85 -2.82
C ILE A 206 -7.96 8.22 -3.40
N GLU A 207 -8.71 9.06 -4.08
CA GLU A 207 -9.90 8.62 -4.80
C GLU A 207 -9.48 8.02 -6.14
N LEU A 208 -9.93 6.79 -6.39
CA LEU A 208 -9.60 6.00 -7.57
C LEU A 208 -10.85 5.32 -8.13
N GLU A 209 -11.01 5.31 -9.44
CA GLU A 209 -11.97 4.44 -10.10
C GLU A 209 -11.42 3.00 -10.15
N ALA A 210 -12.32 2.02 -10.32
CA ALA A 210 -11.92 0.63 -10.47
C ALA A 210 -10.96 0.47 -11.67
N GLY A 211 -9.87 -0.26 -11.46
CA GLY A 211 -8.81 -0.43 -12.46
C GLY A 211 -7.75 0.67 -12.46
N GLU A 212 -7.90 1.71 -11.65
CA GLU A 212 -6.84 2.68 -11.39
C GLU A 212 -5.96 2.27 -10.20
N ALA A 213 -4.77 2.81 -10.15
CA ALA A 213 -3.85 2.59 -9.04
C ALA A 213 -3.20 3.88 -8.54
N SER A 214 -2.71 3.81 -7.31
CA SER A 214 -1.71 4.72 -6.79
C SER A 214 -0.39 3.99 -6.59
N ILE A 215 0.71 4.73 -6.55
CA ILE A 215 2.02 4.25 -6.09
C ILE A 215 2.55 5.21 -5.05
N HIS A 216 3.07 4.69 -3.94
CA HIS A 216 3.66 5.49 -2.87
C HIS A 216 4.93 4.87 -2.30
N SER A 217 5.81 5.73 -1.78
CA SER A 217 7.01 5.32 -1.05
C SER A 217 6.63 4.62 0.26
N ASP A 218 7.40 3.63 0.66
CA ASP A 218 7.29 2.94 1.96
C ASP A 218 7.47 3.87 3.17
N LEU A 219 8.06 5.06 2.96
CA LEU A 219 8.23 6.12 3.96
C LEU A 219 7.10 7.16 3.95
N LEU A 220 6.14 7.07 3.02
CA LEU A 220 5.01 7.99 3.01
C LEU A 220 4.02 7.66 4.13
N LEU A 221 3.65 8.65 4.94
CA LEU A 221 2.54 8.48 5.89
C LEU A 221 1.23 8.28 5.14
N HIS A 222 0.54 7.20 5.49
CA HIS A 222 -0.76 6.89 4.92
C HIS A 222 -1.67 6.17 5.92
N GLY A 223 -2.95 6.21 5.63
CA GLY A 223 -3.98 5.60 6.46
C GLY A 223 -5.34 5.70 5.80
N SER A 224 -6.41 5.32 6.50
CA SER A 224 -7.79 5.49 6.02
C SER A 224 -8.76 5.55 7.20
N ASP A 225 -9.86 6.26 7.03
CA ASP A 225 -10.95 6.29 8.01
C ASP A 225 -11.61 4.89 8.17
N ALA A 226 -12.48 4.79 9.16
CA ALA A 226 -13.30 3.60 9.39
C ALA A 226 -14.43 3.48 8.37
#